data_527a3b4af6a5b85df2fd7a353d506837
#
_entry.id   527a3b4af6a5b85df2fd7a353d506837
#
_cell.length_a   1.000
_cell.length_b   1.000
_cell.length_c   1.000
_cell.angle_alpha   90.00
_cell.angle_beta   90.00
_cell.angle_gamma   90.00
#
_symmetry.space_group_name_H-M   'P 1'
#
loop_
_entity.id
_entity.type
_entity.pdbx_description
1 polymer ?
#
loop_
_entity_poly.entity_id
_entity_poly.type
_entity_poly.pdbx_seq_one_letter_code
_entity_poly.pdbx_strand_id
1 'polypeptide(L)'
;GTSFAPSGYFKIPSELSTYYKRAYLLPRINNEIPHVQNKSFKKRFQQLNHLVLIQFDEDLVLVPPQSAWFQYYPDNDVTLCEVLPLNESALYKEDWIGLRSLNEEGKVSFISLPSDHLSISSHQMEKYIVPYINQTSDFGSEWVLNQPRQPNNGNPISWYTNGTQVLMVSKS
;
A
#
# COMPACT_ATOMS: atom_id res chain seq x y z
N GLY A 1 5.12 23.23 -8.46
CA GLY A 1 5.46 21.87 -8.59
C GLY A 1 4.33 20.86 -8.65
N THR A 2 3.17 21.17 -9.29
CA THR A 2 2.07 20.19 -9.46
C THR A 2 2.20 19.32 -10.72
N SER A 3 3.29 19.48 -11.47
CA SER A 3 3.47 18.82 -12.77
C SER A 3 4.32 17.54 -12.71
N PHE A 4 4.78 17.13 -11.53
CA PHE A 4 5.59 15.93 -11.38
C PHE A 4 4.80 14.86 -10.61
N ALA A 5 4.49 13.74 -11.27
CA ALA A 5 3.66 12.69 -10.70
C ALA A 5 4.08 12.21 -9.29
N PRO A 6 5.38 12.08 -8.95
CA PRO A 6 5.82 11.71 -7.61
C PRO A 6 5.43 12.70 -6.50
N SER A 7 5.18 13.97 -6.81
CA SER A 7 4.89 14.98 -5.78
C SER A 7 3.58 14.70 -5.02
N GLY A 8 2.66 13.96 -5.61
CA GLY A 8 1.39 13.56 -4.98
C GLY A 8 1.53 12.42 -3.95
N TYR A 9 2.68 11.76 -3.91
CA TYR A 9 2.98 10.60 -3.07
C TYR A 9 4.02 10.89 -1.98
N PHE A 10 4.36 12.16 -1.78
CA PHE A 10 5.42 12.55 -0.86
C PHE A 10 4.84 13.29 0.34
N LYS A 11 5.04 12.74 1.54
CA LYS A 11 4.70 13.38 2.80
C LYS A 11 5.99 13.81 3.48
N ILE A 12 6.16 15.12 3.72
CA ILE A 12 7.26 15.67 4.53
C ILE A 12 6.67 15.96 5.91
N PRO A 13 7.09 15.25 6.96
CA PRO A 13 6.51 15.39 8.29
C PRO A 13 6.54 16.81 8.83
N SER A 14 7.66 17.53 8.61
CA SER A 14 7.82 18.93 9.04
C SER A 14 7.00 19.94 8.21
N GLU A 15 6.43 19.54 7.09
CA GLU A 15 5.71 20.44 6.17
C GLU A 15 4.25 20.00 5.89
N LEU A 16 3.54 19.59 6.91
CA LEU A 16 2.17 19.05 6.76
C LEU A 16 1.22 20.02 6.08
N SER A 17 1.33 21.31 6.34
CA SER A 17 0.45 22.30 5.70
C SER A 17 0.66 22.34 4.18
N THR A 18 1.89 22.18 3.72
CA THR A 18 2.23 22.06 2.29
C THR A 18 1.73 20.74 1.72
N TYR A 19 1.93 19.65 2.47
CA TYR A 19 1.43 18.33 2.10
C TYR A 19 -0.10 18.34 1.89
N TYR A 20 -0.89 18.79 2.84
CA TYR A 20 -2.35 18.84 2.73
C TYR A 20 -2.86 19.74 1.60
N LYS A 21 -2.12 20.79 1.27
CA LYS A 21 -2.48 21.71 0.17
C LYS A 21 -2.10 21.20 -1.20
N ARG A 22 -1.00 20.46 -1.33
CA ARG A 22 -0.39 20.12 -2.61
C ARG A 22 -0.45 18.65 -2.98
N ALA A 23 -0.44 17.73 -2.02
CA ALA A 23 -0.59 16.31 -2.27
C ALA A 23 -2.07 15.99 -2.53
N TYR A 24 -2.40 15.78 -3.81
CA TYR A 24 -3.79 15.55 -4.19
C TYR A 24 -4.31 14.17 -3.78
N LEU A 25 -3.46 13.14 -3.75
CA LEU A 25 -3.89 11.75 -3.62
C LEU A 25 -3.81 11.24 -2.18
N LEU A 26 -2.62 11.20 -1.58
CA LEU A 26 -2.39 10.54 -0.29
C LEU A 26 -3.30 11.02 0.84
N PRO A 27 -3.48 12.33 1.08
CA PRO A 27 -4.32 12.77 2.19
C PRO A 27 -5.77 12.32 2.06
N ARG A 28 -6.24 12.09 0.83
CA ARG A 28 -7.62 11.65 0.55
C ARG A 28 -7.78 10.15 0.71
N ILE A 29 -6.88 9.35 0.10
CA ILE A 29 -7.00 7.88 0.18
C ILE A 29 -6.70 7.38 1.59
N ASN A 30 -5.85 8.07 2.34
CA ASN A 30 -5.56 7.78 3.74
C ASN A 30 -6.59 8.36 4.71
N ASN A 31 -7.61 9.06 4.21
CA ASN A 31 -8.62 9.74 5.02
C ASN A 31 -8.01 10.74 6.04
N GLU A 32 -6.83 11.31 5.75
CA GLU A 32 -6.15 12.30 6.59
C GLU A 32 -6.87 13.66 6.61
N ILE A 33 -7.67 13.93 5.58
CA ILE A 33 -8.48 15.15 5.48
C ILE A 33 -9.96 14.81 5.31
N PRO A 34 -10.89 15.61 5.88
CA PRO A 34 -12.32 15.39 5.71
C PRO A 34 -12.73 15.43 4.24
N HIS A 35 -13.41 14.39 3.79
CA HIS A 35 -13.96 14.30 2.44
C HIS A 35 -15.23 13.44 2.44
N VAL A 36 -16.17 13.75 1.55
CA VAL A 36 -17.47 13.06 1.47
C VAL A 36 -17.34 11.55 1.19
N GLN A 37 -16.25 11.14 0.57
CA GLN A 37 -15.98 9.73 0.20
C GLN A 37 -15.22 8.94 1.28
N ASN A 38 -14.75 9.56 2.37
CA ASN A 38 -13.94 8.88 3.37
C ASN A 38 -14.59 7.60 3.91
N LYS A 39 -15.88 7.67 4.26
CA LYS A 39 -16.65 6.50 4.72
C LYS A 39 -16.73 5.40 3.66
N SER A 40 -16.87 5.79 2.39
CA SER A 40 -16.94 4.85 1.26
C SER A 40 -15.59 4.18 1.02
N PHE A 41 -14.47 4.92 1.11
CA PHE A 41 -13.13 4.37 0.98
C PHE A 41 -12.83 3.40 2.10
N LYS A 42 -13.06 3.77 3.35
CA LYS A 42 -12.91 2.89 4.51
C LYS A 42 -13.72 1.61 4.35
N LYS A 43 -15.02 1.73 4.01
CA LYS A 43 -15.89 0.57 3.83
C LYS A 43 -15.37 -0.39 2.76
N ARG A 44 -14.87 0.12 1.62
CA ARG A 44 -14.33 -0.73 0.54
C ARG A 44 -13.04 -1.41 0.98
N PHE A 45 -12.17 -0.69 1.68
CA PHE A 45 -10.92 -1.24 2.18
C PHE A 45 -11.17 -2.39 3.18
N GLN A 46 -12.14 -2.22 4.09
CA GLN A 46 -12.56 -3.25 5.03
C GLN A 46 -13.20 -4.49 4.38
N GLN A 47 -13.63 -4.40 3.12
CA GLN A 47 -14.18 -5.54 2.36
C GLN A 47 -13.11 -6.46 1.76
N LEU A 48 -11.82 -6.13 1.90
CA LEU A 48 -10.75 -7.01 1.47
C LEU A 48 -10.84 -8.35 2.22
N ASN A 49 -10.68 -9.45 1.50
CA ASN A 49 -10.60 -10.77 2.10
C ASN A 49 -9.28 -10.95 2.84
N HIS A 50 -8.20 -10.42 2.26
CA HIS A 50 -6.87 -10.40 2.87
C HIS A 50 -6.03 -9.26 2.29
N LEU A 51 -5.15 -8.69 3.11
CA LEU A 51 -4.18 -7.65 2.73
C LEU A 51 -2.78 -8.17 3.03
N VAL A 52 -1.94 -8.25 2.01
CA VAL A 52 -0.53 -8.63 2.16
C VAL A 52 0.33 -7.39 1.96
N LEU A 53 1.07 -7.02 2.99
CA LEU A 53 1.98 -5.88 2.99
C LEU A 53 3.42 -6.40 2.98
N ILE A 54 4.15 -6.10 1.92
CA ILE A 54 5.52 -6.56 1.73
C ILE A 54 6.47 -5.36 1.85
N GLN A 55 7.38 -5.44 2.81
CA GLN A 55 8.51 -4.53 2.98
C GLN A 55 9.77 -5.17 2.39
N PHE A 56 10.54 -4.38 1.67
CA PHE A 56 11.89 -4.75 1.25
C PHE A 56 12.86 -4.02 2.17
N ASP A 57 13.68 -4.77 2.91
CA ASP A 57 14.48 -4.21 4.02
C ASP A 57 15.62 -3.32 3.53
N GLU A 58 16.11 -3.57 2.30
CA GLU A 58 17.17 -2.80 1.66
C GLU A 58 16.62 -1.75 0.67
N ASP A 59 15.33 -1.42 0.77
CA ASP A 59 14.65 -0.47 -0.11
C ASP A 59 15.20 0.96 0.07
N LEU A 60 15.83 1.48 -0.98
CA LEU A 60 16.34 2.84 -1.04
C LEU A 60 15.41 3.79 -1.83
N VAL A 61 14.31 3.29 -2.35
CA VAL A 61 13.30 4.07 -3.09
C VAL A 61 12.18 4.49 -2.16
N LEU A 62 11.67 3.54 -1.35
CA LEU A 62 10.75 3.84 -0.25
C LEU A 62 11.55 4.13 1.02
N VAL A 63 11.59 5.40 1.41
CA VAL A 63 12.30 5.84 2.63
C VAL A 63 11.29 6.53 3.55
N PRO A 64 11.05 5.98 4.75
CA PRO A 64 11.59 4.73 5.31
C PRO A 64 10.91 3.48 4.69
N PRO A 65 11.61 2.32 4.59
CA PRO A 65 11.04 1.07 4.07
C PRO A 65 9.78 0.62 4.81
N GLN A 66 9.69 0.90 6.09
CA GLN A 66 8.54 0.61 6.95
C GLN A 66 7.24 1.29 6.48
N SER A 67 7.34 2.28 5.58
CA SER A 67 6.15 2.89 4.98
C SER A 67 5.33 1.89 4.14
N ALA A 68 5.92 0.78 3.69
CA ALA A 68 5.21 -0.35 3.10
C ALA A 68 4.22 -1.01 4.07
N TRP A 69 4.41 -0.85 5.38
CA TRP A 69 3.54 -1.32 6.45
C TRP A 69 2.72 -0.20 7.11
N PHE A 70 2.53 0.93 6.43
CA PHE A 70 1.84 2.14 6.93
C PHE A 70 2.53 2.77 8.15
N GLN A 71 3.80 2.47 8.40
CA GLN A 71 4.60 3.14 9.42
C GLN A 71 5.30 4.34 8.77
N TYR A 72 5.46 5.42 9.53
CA TYR A 72 6.12 6.62 9.03
C TYR A 72 6.67 7.44 10.20
N TYR A 73 7.39 8.49 9.89
CA TYR A 73 7.87 9.44 10.90
C TYR A 73 6.71 10.17 11.57
N PRO A 74 6.84 10.58 12.85
CA PRO A 74 5.82 11.37 13.52
C PRO A 74 5.51 12.66 12.75
N ASP A 75 4.26 13.10 12.82
CA ASP A 75 3.86 14.38 12.25
C ASP A 75 4.61 15.53 12.96
N ASN A 76 5.06 16.52 12.18
CA ASN A 76 5.93 17.64 12.60
C ASN A 76 7.35 17.25 13.02
N ASP A 77 7.76 16.00 12.82
CA ASP A 77 9.16 15.62 13.05
C ASP A 77 10.08 16.27 12.01
N VAL A 78 11.18 16.86 12.51
CA VAL A 78 12.23 17.48 11.69
C VAL A 78 13.49 16.64 11.64
N THR A 79 13.58 15.61 12.49
CA THR A 79 14.79 14.80 12.66
C THR A 79 14.83 13.62 11.71
N LEU A 80 13.66 13.05 11.40
CA LEU A 80 13.49 11.84 10.60
C LEU A 80 14.34 10.66 11.11
N CYS A 81 14.53 10.58 12.43
CA CYS A 81 15.38 9.57 13.05
C CYS A 81 14.63 8.31 13.46
N GLU A 82 13.41 8.47 13.95
CA GLU A 82 12.60 7.34 14.43
C GLU A 82 11.31 7.20 13.66
N VAL A 83 11.05 6.00 13.17
CA VAL A 83 9.78 5.64 12.54
C VAL A 83 8.78 5.26 13.62
N LEU A 84 7.61 5.88 13.58
CA LEU A 84 6.51 5.59 14.50
C LEU A 84 5.96 4.20 14.22
N PRO A 85 5.89 3.30 15.22
CA PRO A 85 5.26 2.01 15.07
C PRO A 85 3.80 2.13 14.58
N LEU A 86 3.34 1.17 13.78
CA LEU A 86 2.00 1.23 13.19
C LEU A 86 0.90 1.45 14.24
N ASN A 87 0.95 0.69 15.33
CA ASN A 87 -0.02 0.76 16.43
C ASN A 87 0.00 2.10 17.20
N GLU A 88 1.01 2.94 16.96
CA GLU A 88 1.11 4.27 17.55
C GLU A 88 0.65 5.37 16.59
N SER A 89 0.52 5.07 15.31
CA SER A 89 0.04 6.03 14.31
C SER A 89 -1.44 6.38 14.52
N ALA A 90 -1.81 7.63 14.26
CA ALA A 90 -3.21 8.08 14.31
C ALA A 90 -4.07 7.33 13.27
N LEU A 91 -3.52 7.05 12.08
CA LEU A 91 -4.19 6.28 11.05
C LEU A 91 -4.68 4.92 11.58
N TYR A 92 -3.86 4.24 12.36
CA TYR A 92 -4.22 2.94 12.94
C TYR A 92 -5.07 3.08 14.19
N LYS A 93 -4.68 3.93 15.16
CA LYS A 93 -5.42 4.14 16.42
C LYS A 93 -6.86 4.55 16.20
N GLU A 94 -7.09 5.45 15.27
CA GLU A 94 -8.42 5.98 14.93
C GLU A 94 -9.07 5.19 13.78
N ASP A 95 -8.34 4.23 13.24
CA ASP A 95 -8.81 3.35 12.16
C ASP A 95 -9.33 4.13 10.95
N TRP A 96 -8.58 5.12 10.48
CA TRP A 96 -9.02 6.03 9.43
C TRP A 96 -9.46 5.34 8.14
N ILE A 97 -8.70 4.32 7.72
CA ILE A 97 -8.96 3.57 6.48
C ILE A 97 -9.53 2.17 6.72
N GLY A 98 -9.66 1.72 7.97
CA GLY A 98 -10.11 0.37 8.30
C GLY A 98 -8.98 -0.66 8.42
N LEU A 99 -7.72 -0.21 8.48
CA LEU A 99 -6.55 -1.09 8.59
C LEU A 99 -6.50 -1.82 9.94
N ARG A 100 -6.83 -1.11 11.05
CA ARG A 100 -6.90 -1.75 12.35
C ARG A 100 -7.99 -2.81 12.38
N SER A 101 -9.18 -2.49 11.89
CA SER A 101 -10.28 -3.46 11.81
C SER A 101 -9.86 -4.72 11.04
N LEU A 102 -9.25 -4.59 9.86
CA LEU A 102 -8.76 -5.74 9.08
C LEU A 102 -7.70 -6.53 9.84
N ASN A 103 -6.78 -5.86 10.53
CA ASN A 103 -5.71 -6.52 11.28
C ASN A 103 -6.26 -7.29 12.49
N GLU A 104 -7.19 -6.70 13.24
CA GLU A 104 -7.87 -7.36 14.35
C GLU A 104 -8.70 -8.58 13.91
N GLU A 105 -9.21 -8.56 12.67
CA GLU A 105 -9.87 -9.70 12.04
C GLU A 105 -8.90 -10.77 11.50
N GLY A 106 -7.58 -10.58 11.63
CA GLY A 106 -6.57 -11.50 11.12
C GLY A 106 -6.43 -11.50 9.60
N LYS A 107 -6.88 -10.45 8.94
CA LYS A 107 -6.87 -10.31 7.48
C LYS A 107 -5.65 -9.54 6.95
N VAL A 108 -4.65 -9.27 7.76
CA VAL A 108 -3.44 -8.55 7.33
C VAL A 108 -2.22 -9.42 7.59
N SER A 109 -1.37 -9.56 6.57
CA SER A 109 -0.05 -10.18 6.68
C SER A 109 1.04 -9.16 6.43
N PHE A 110 1.99 -9.07 7.36
CA PHE A 110 3.19 -8.25 7.24
C PHE A 110 4.37 -9.16 6.89
N ILE A 111 5.02 -8.90 5.76
CA ILE A 111 6.11 -9.71 5.24
C ILE A 111 7.32 -8.82 5.02
N SER A 112 8.47 -9.20 5.57
CA SER A 112 9.76 -8.57 5.34
C SER A 112 10.61 -9.43 4.43
N LEU A 113 11.20 -8.83 3.41
CA LEU A 113 12.11 -9.48 2.48
C LEU A 113 13.46 -8.76 2.50
N PRO A 114 14.58 -9.49 2.72
CA PRO A 114 15.93 -8.91 2.74
C PRO A 114 16.41 -8.68 1.30
N SER A 115 15.86 -7.67 0.63
CA SER A 115 16.14 -7.36 -0.77
C SER A 115 15.87 -5.90 -1.08
N ASP A 116 16.36 -5.46 -2.24
CA ASP A 116 16.13 -4.14 -2.81
C ASP A 116 14.67 -3.92 -3.22
N HIS A 117 14.33 -2.68 -3.55
CA HIS A 117 13.02 -2.23 -4.00
C HIS A 117 12.42 -3.14 -5.08
N LEU A 118 11.26 -3.72 -4.79
CA LEU A 118 10.50 -4.64 -5.67
C LEU A 118 11.30 -5.88 -6.13
N SER A 119 12.40 -6.21 -5.49
CA SER A 119 13.19 -7.40 -5.80
C SER A 119 12.60 -8.62 -5.11
N ILE A 120 11.71 -9.32 -5.80
CA ILE A 120 11.04 -10.53 -5.32
C ILE A 120 11.33 -11.71 -6.26
N SER A 121 11.82 -12.81 -5.72
CA SER A 121 12.07 -14.02 -6.49
C SER A 121 10.79 -14.80 -6.80
N SER A 122 10.82 -15.67 -7.83
CA SER A 122 9.69 -16.55 -8.16
C SER A 122 9.25 -17.40 -6.97
N HIS A 123 10.20 -17.91 -6.19
CA HIS A 123 9.91 -18.69 -4.98
C HIS A 123 9.19 -17.86 -3.90
N GLN A 124 9.60 -16.59 -3.70
CA GLN A 124 8.92 -15.69 -2.77
C GLN A 124 7.52 -15.30 -3.27
N MET A 125 7.37 -15.09 -4.58
CA MET A 125 6.06 -14.89 -5.20
C MET A 125 5.12 -16.06 -4.93
N GLU A 126 5.57 -17.30 -5.19
CA GLU A 126 4.81 -18.52 -4.94
C GLU A 126 4.44 -18.68 -3.46
N LYS A 127 5.36 -18.36 -2.56
CA LYS A 127 5.16 -18.51 -1.13
C LYS A 127 4.22 -17.47 -0.54
N TYR A 128 4.38 -16.20 -0.91
CA TYR A 128 3.76 -15.08 -0.19
C TYR A 128 2.62 -14.39 -0.94
N ILE A 129 2.48 -14.60 -2.26
CA ILE A 129 1.48 -13.92 -3.07
C ILE A 129 0.48 -14.90 -3.67
N VAL A 130 0.98 -15.96 -4.31
CA VAL A 130 0.14 -16.94 -5.00
C VAL A 130 -0.97 -17.54 -4.12
N PRO A 131 -0.76 -17.86 -2.81
CA PRO A 131 -1.82 -18.41 -1.96
C PRO A 131 -3.04 -17.51 -1.81
N TYR A 132 -2.85 -16.19 -1.95
CA TYR A 132 -3.94 -15.22 -1.83
C TYR A 132 -4.64 -14.90 -3.16
N ILE A 133 -3.97 -15.19 -4.28
CA ILE A 133 -4.53 -14.99 -5.62
C ILE A 133 -5.22 -16.26 -6.12
N ASN A 134 -4.70 -17.42 -5.74
CA ASN A 134 -5.11 -18.73 -6.27
C ASN A 134 -6.29 -19.36 -5.52
N GLN A 135 -7.05 -18.58 -4.76
CA GLN A 135 -8.32 -19.03 -4.17
C GLN A 135 -9.39 -19.08 -5.29
N THR A 136 -9.19 -19.99 -6.22
CA THR A 136 -10.11 -20.21 -7.33
C THR A 136 -11.38 -20.91 -6.85
N SER A 137 -12.47 -20.19 -6.87
CA SER A 137 -13.70 -20.77 -7.37
C SER A 137 -13.70 -20.53 -8.89
N ASP A 138 -13.48 -21.57 -9.68
CA ASP A 138 -13.90 -21.74 -11.09
C ASP A 138 -13.59 -20.67 -12.16
N PHE A 139 -12.45 -19.99 -12.12
CA PHE A 139 -11.92 -19.33 -13.32
C PHE A 139 -10.66 -20.05 -13.77
N GLY A 140 -10.76 -20.71 -14.93
CA GLY A 140 -9.77 -21.62 -15.47
C GLY A 140 -8.33 -21.08 -15.44
N SER A 141 -7.45 -21.91 -14.99
CA SER A 141 -5.98 -21.74 -14.92
C SER A 141 -5.31 -21.41 -16.27
N GLU A 142 -6.04 -21.47 -17.36
CA GLU A 142 -5.58 -21.11 -18.71
C GLU A 142 -5.47 -19.61 -18.95
N TRP A 143 -6.15 -18.76 -18.16
CA TRP A 143 -6.24 -17.33 -18.45
C TRP A 143 -4.97 -16.57 -18.07
N VAL A 144 -4.27 -16.99 -17.02
CA VAL A 144 -3.10 -16.30 -16.50
C VAL A 144 -1.84 -16.57 -17.34
N LEU A 145 -1.73 -17.76 -17.95
CA LEU A 145 -0.54 -18.19 -18.69
C LEU A 145 -0.51 -17.77 -20.16
N ASN A 146 -1.66 -17.40 -20.75
CA ASN A 146 -1.79 -17.14 -22.19
C ASN A 146 -2.04 -15.67 -22.56
N GLN A 147 -1.94 -14.71 -21.63
CA GLN A 147 -2.04 -13.30 -21.99
C GLN A 147 -0.73 -12.82 -22.65
N PRO A 148 -0.80 -12.25 -23.88
CA PRO A 148 0.36 -11.62 -24.48
C PRO A 148 0.82 -10.49 -23.56
N ARG A 149 2.12 -10.43 -23.26
CA ARG A 149 2.73 -9.34 -22.48
C ARG A 149 2.43 -8.02 -23.22
N GLN A 150 1.50 -7.24 -22.69
CA GLN A 150 1.28 -5.89 -23.18
C GLN A 150 2.53 -5.05 -22.87
N PRO A 151 3.00 -4.22 -23.80
CA PRO A 151 4.10 -3.31 -23.50
C PRO A 151 3.66 -2.37 -22.37
N ASN A 152 4.55 -2.23 -21.40
CA ASN A 152 4.32 -1.51 -20.15
C ASN A 152 4.19 0.00 -20.45
N ASN A 153 2.97 0.50 -20.63
CA ASN A 153 2.67 1.92 -20.90
C ASN A 153 2.50 2.72 -19.59
N GLY A 154 3.21 2.37 -18.52
CA GLY A 154 3.27 3.20 -17.30
C GLY A 154 2.01 3.23 -16.43
N ASN A 155 1.03 2.38 -16.70
CA ASN A 155 -0.15 2.27 -15.85
C ASN A 155 0.07 1.26 -14.71
N PRO A 156 -0.37 1.55 -13.48
CA PRO A 156 -0.31 0.58 -12.39
C PRO A 156 -1.16 -0.65 -12.75
N ILE A 157 -0.54 -1.83 -12.64
CA ILE A 157 -1.21 -3.11 -12.90
C ILE A 157 -2.15 -3.38 -11.71
N SER A 158 -3.45 -3.29 -11.94
CA SER A 158 -4.45 -3.75 -10.99
C SER A 158 -4.97 -5.11 -11.43
N TRP A 159 -4.89 -6.09 -10.55
CA TRP A 159 -5.46 -7.43 -10.77
C TRP A 159 -6.70 -7.59 -9.89
N TYR A 160 -7.80 -8.02 -10.51
CA TYR A 160 -9.03 -8.37 -9.80
C TYR A 160 -9.27 -9.87 -9.94
N THR A 161 -9.32 -10.60 -8.84
CA THR A 161 -9.83 -11.97 -8.80
C THR A 161 -10.82 -12.08 -7.64
N ASN A 162 -12.08 -12.37 -7.97
CA ASN A 162 -13.14 -12.71 -7.01
C ASN A 162 -13.22 -11.86 -5.72
N GLY A 163 -13.10 -10.54 -5.85
CA GLY A 163 -13.19 -9.62 -4.72
C GLY A 163 -11.90 -9.47 -3.91
N THR A 164 -10.83 -10.16 -4.25
CA THR A 164 -9.50 -9.94 -3.66
C THR A 164 -8.72 -8.95 -4.51
N GLN A 165 -8.46 -7.78 -3.97
CA GLN A 165 -7.64 -6.77 -4.61
C GLN A 165 -6.21 -6.89 -4.09
N VAL A 166 -5.26 -7.24 -4.94
CA VAL A 166 -3.83 -7.15 -4.64
C VAL A 166 -3.34 -5.83 -5.21
N LEU A 167 -3.04 -4.88 -4.35
CA LEU A 167 -2.51 -3.58 -4.74
C LEU A 167 -0.98 -3.64 -4.67
N MET A 168 -0.31 -3.85 -5.80
CA MET A 168 1.12 -3.56 -5.91
C MET A 168 1.28 -2.08 -6.28
N VAL A 169 1.76 -1.28 -5.37
CA VAL A 169 2.15 0.10 -5.66
C VAL A 169 3.58 0.08 -6.19
N SER A 170 3.73 0.02 -7.51
CA SER A 170 5.00 0.29 -8.17
C SER A 170 5.12 1.80 -8.37
N LYS A 171 6.17 2.40 -7.82
CA LYS A 171 6.65 3.71 -8.24
C LYS A 171 7.69 3.52 -9.34
N SER A 172 7.41 4.02 -10.53
CA SER A 172 8.44 4.40 -11.49
C SER A 172 8.95 5.80 -11.20
#